data_60ae9d55b607135a7ea936342f79c30e
#
_entry.id   60ae9d55b607135a7ea936342f79c30e
#
_cell.length_a   1.000
_cell.length_b   1.000
_cell.length_c   1.000
_cell.angle_alpha   90.00
_cell.angle_beta   90.00
_cell.angle_gamma   90.00
#
_symmetry.space_group_name_H-M   'P 1'
#
loop_
_entity.id
_entity.type
_entity.pdbx_description
1 polymer ?
#
loop_
_entity_poly.entity_id
_entity_poly.type
_entity_poly.pdbx_seq_one_letter_code
_entity_poly.pdbx_strand_id
1 'polypeptide(L)'
;MVRLTIDDQLAEVEEGATVLDACKAAGVEVPTLCYVPFLAPYGACRMCTVKVADNGSSRLTTACTLPAAEGMKIVTDDDDVREARKIVLELLLARAPDAEILHELAAAYGIEKSRFLAAPKEEAAPVAEGAPEFELEAKPKKCILCGSCYRVCEQRVQAFAIGL
;
A
#
# COMPACT_ATOMS: atom_id res chain seq x y z
N MET A 1 3.34 10.82 24.72
CA MET A 1 3.33 9.36 24.43
C MET A 1 1.88 8.94 24.33
N VAL A 2 1.60 8.05 23.38
CA VAL A 2 0.28 7.47 23.11
C VAL A 2 0.39 5.97 23.31
N ARG A 3 -0.55 5.37 24.06
CA ARG A 3 -0.62 3.94 24.31
C ARG A 3 -1.78 3.29 23.58
N LEU A 4 -1.49 2.21 22.87
CA LEU A 4 -2.47 1.44 22.13
C LEU A 4 -2.14 -0.04 22.19
N THR A 5 -3.06 -0.89 21.75
CA THR A 5 -2.86 -2.34 21.73
C THR A 5 -2.72 -2.82 20.29
N ILE A 6 -1.66 -3.58 20.02
CA ILE A 6 -1.38 -4.23 18.74
C ILE A 6 -1.39 -5.75 18.96
N ASP A 7 -2.35 -6.46 18.39
CA ASP A 7 -2.53 -7.92 18.56
C ASP A 7 -2.42 -8.34 20.04
N ASP A 8 -3.20 -7.64 20.90
CA ASP A 8 -3.26 -7.80 22.35
C ASP A 8 -1.96 -7.43 23.13
N GLN A 9 -0.94 -6.89 22.46
CA GLN A 9 0.27 -6.39 23.07
C GLN A 9 0.20 -4.87 23.24
N LEU A 10 0.59 -4.35 24.40
CA LEU A 10 0.66 -2.92 24.64
C LEU A 10 1.85 -2.32 23.88
N ALA A 11 1.59 -1.29 23.08
CA ALA A 11 2.60 -0.49 22.40
C ALA A 11 2.52 0.96 22.88
N GLU A 12 3.67 1.62 22.95
CA GLU A 12 3.77 3.03 23.31
C GLU A 12 4.59 3.77 22.23
N VAL A 13 4.04 4.86 21.71
CA VAL A 13 4.68 5.65 20.65
C VAL A 13 4.56 7.16 20.94
N GLU A 14 5.33 7.96 20.26
CA GLU A 14 5.24 9.42 20.34
C GLU A 14 3.91 9.93 19.76
N GLU A 15 3.44 11.06 20.28
CA GLU A 15 2.29 11.74 19.71
C GLU A 15 2.57 12.15 18.25
N GLY A 16 1.63 11.90 17.36
CA GLY A 16 1.79 12.11 15.93
C GLY A 16 2.37 10.92 15.15
N ALA A 17 2.84 9.87 15.83
CA ALA A 17 3.25 8.62 15.17
C ALA A 17 2.04 7.93 14.51
N THR A 18 2.32 7.11 13.49
CA THR A 18 1.29 6.30 12.81
C THR A 18 1.09 4.96 13.50
N VAL A 19 -0.02 4.29 13.20
CA VAL A 19 -0.24 2.89 13.63
C VAL A 19 0.84 1.96 13.08
N LEU A 20 1.41 2.25 11.89
CA LEU A 20 2.53 1.47 11.37
C LEU A 20 3.78 1.61 12.24
N ASP A 21 4.04 2.81 12.78
CA ASP A 21 5.17 3.03 13.69
C ASP A 21 4.92 2.31 15.03
N ALA A 22 3.68 2.27 15.50
CA ALA A 22 3.30 1.50 16.68
C ALA A 22 3.48 -0.01 16.47
N CYS A 23 3.10 -0.55 15.31
CA CYS A 23 3.36 -1.96 14.96
C CYS A 23 4.86 -2.27 14.99
N LYS A 24 5.69 -1.41 14.41
CA LYS A 24 7.16 -1.55 14.45
C LYS A 24 7.70 -1.52 15.87
N ALA A 25 7.23 -0.60 16.71
CA ALA A 25 7.63 -0.50 18.11
C ALA A 25 7.26 -1.75 18.91
N ALA A 26 6.13 -2.39 18.57
CA ALA A 26 5.70 -3.65 19.15
C ALA A 26 6.41 -4.89 18.55
N GLY A 27 7.30 -4.72 17.57
CA GLY A 27 7.95 -5.83 16.87
C GLY A 27 7.03 -6.60 15.92
N VAL A 28 5.89 -6.01 15.55
CA VAL A 28 4.91 -6.61 14.64
C VAL A 28 5.17 -6.13 13.21
N GLU A 29 5.41 -7.07 12.30
CA GLU A 29 5.63 -6.78 10.89
C GLU A 29 4.30 -6.63 10.15
N VAL A 30 4.10 -5.47 9.53
CA VAL A 30 2.97 -5.18 8.65
C VAL A 30 3.51 -4.94 7.24
N PRO A 31 3.03 -5.69 6.21
CA PRO A 31 3.57 -5.57 4.86
C PRO A 31 3.31 -4.19 4.27
N THR A 32 4.32 -3.63 3.59
CA THR A 32 4.22 -2.33 2.92
C THR A 32 4.88 -2.40 1.54
N LEU A 33 4.36 -1.64 0.56
CA LEU A 33 4.97 -1.52 -0.78
C LEU A 33 5.25 -0.05 -1.15
N CYS A 34 4.44 0.88 -0.67
CA CYS A 34 4.58 2.32 -0.99
C CYS A 34 5.14 3.16 0.16
N TYR A 35 5.39 2.55 1.31
CA TYR A 35 5.94 3.23 2.47
C TYR A 35 7.46 3.39 2.32
N VAL A 36 7.91 4.63 2.40
CA VAL A 36 9.32 5.00 2.41
C VAL A 36 9.55 5.87 3.66
N PRO A 37 10.46 5.50 4.58
CA PRO A 37 10.58 6.16 5.90
C PRO A 37 10.84 7.66 5.86
N PHE A 38 11.49 8.16 4.80
CA PHE A 38 11.83 9.58 4.64
C PHE A 38 10.85 10.37 3.75
N LEU A 39 9.74 9.77 3.34
CA LEU A 39 8.64 10.43 2.62
C LEU A 39 7.39 10.49 3.49
N ALA A 40 6.56 11.50 3.26
CA ALA A 40 5.25 11.56 3.90
C ALA A 40 4.44 10.28 3.61
N PRO A 41 3.69 9.70 4.55
CA PRO A 41 2.85 8.55 4.29
C PRO A 41 1.84 8.82 3.17
N TYR A 42 1.60 7.84 2.29
CA TYR A 42 0.76 8.03 1.10
C TYR A 42 -0.44 7.09 1.03
N GLY A 43 -0.29 5.84 1.50
CA GLY A 43 -1.38 4.87 1.57
C GLY A 43 -1.83 4.30 0.23
N ALA A 44 -1.07 4.48 -0.87
CA ALA A 44 -1.49 4.09 -2.22
C ALA A 44 -1.64 2.58 -2.40
N CYS A 45 -0.67 1.79 -1.90
CA CYS A 45 -0.65 0.35 -2.18
C CYS A 45 -1.64 -0.47 -1.36
N ARG A 46 -2.19 0.05 -0.27
CA ARG A 46 -3.14 -0.60 0.65
C ARG A 46 -2.63 -1.89 1.34
N MET A 47 -1.40 -2.32 1.10
CA MET A 47 -0.86 -3.56 1.69
C MET A 47 -0.76 -3.49 3.21
N CYS A 48 -0.55 -2.31 3.80
CA CYS A 48 -0.50 -2.13 5.25
C CYS A 48 -1.90 -2.07 5.91
N THR A 49 -2.91 -2.67 5.30
CA THR A 49 -4.26 -2.75 5.88
C THR A 49 -4.23 -3.48 7.20
N VAL A 50 -4.84 -2.88 8.22
CA VAL A 50 -5.07 -3.42 9.56
C VAL A 50 -6.53 -3.21 9.94
N LYS A 51 -7.00 -3.92 10.95
CA LYS A 51 -8.33 -3.72 11.54
C LYS A 51 -8.21 -2.87 12.80
N VAL A 52 -9.00 -1.81 12.87
CA VAL A 52 -9.21 -1.04 14.11
C VAL A 52 -10.49 -1.55 14.76
N ALA A 53 -10.39 -2.05 15.98
CA ALA A 53 -11.53 -2.45 16.78
C ALA A 53 -11.93 -1.29 17.71
N ASP A 54 -13.20 -0.91 17.69
CA ASP A 54 -13.75 0.17 18.51
C ASP A 54 -15.15 -0.21 19.00
N ASN A 55 -15.33 -0.35 20.32
CA ASN A 55 -16.60 -0.50 21.03
C ASN A 55 -17.68 -1.36 20.33
N GLY A 56 -17.29 -2.53 19.79
CA GLY A 56 -18.20 -3.46 19.12
C GLY A 56 -18.36 -3.22 17.61
N SER A 57 -17.70 -2.22 17.05
CA SER A 57 -17.52 -2.04 15.61
C SER A 57 -16.07 -2.28 15.22
N SER A 58 -15.83 -2.60 13.95
CA SER A 58 -14.48 -2.71 13.42
C SER A 58 -14.42 -2.14 12.00
N ARG A 59 -13.26 -1.62 11.62
CA ARG A 59 -13.04 -1.12 10.26
C ARG A 59 -11.63 -1.44 9.79
N LEU A 60 -11.51 -1.72 8.50
CA LEU A 60 -10.22 -1.88 7.85
C LEU A 60 -9.67 -0.51 7.41
N THR A 61 -8.40 -0.28 7.65
CA THR A 61 -7.69 0.96 7.27
C THR A 61 -6.22 0.71 7.03
N THR A 62 -5.49 1.70 6.51
CA THR A 62 -4.05 1.61 6.28
C THR A 62 -3.27 2.09 7.50
N ALA A 63 -2.40 1.24 8.04
CA ALA A 63 -1.59 1.56 9.21
C ALA A 63 -0.62 2.72 8.96
N CYS A 64 -0.08 2.86 7.75
CA CYS A 64 0.90 3.90 7.43
C CYS A 64 0.34 5.34 7.42
N THR A 65 -0.99 5.50 7.30
CA THR A 65 -1.64 6.83 7.25
C THR A 65 -2.55 7.10 8.42
N LEU A 66 -2.83 6.10 9.26
CA LEU A 66 -3.66 6.26 10.44
C LEU A 66 -2.81 6.79 11.61
N PRO A 67 -3.09 7.98 12.16
CA PRO A 67 -2.45 8.42 13.38
C PRO A 67 -2.77 7.48 14.56
N ALA A 68 -1.77 7.14 15.35
CA ALA A 68 -1.97 6.40 16.59
C ALA A 68 -2.71 7.28 17.61
N ALA A 69 -3.69 6.71 18.31
CA ALA A 69 -4.42 7.40 19.35
C ALA A 69 -4.56 6.53 20.60
N GLU A 70 -4.72 7.19 21.74
CA GLU A 70 -4.82 6.54 23.05
C GLU A 70 -5.96 5.54 23.10
N GLY A 71 -5.66 4.33 23.57
CA GLY A 71 -6.64 3.27 23.75
C GLY A 71 -7.08 2.54 22.48
N MET A 72 -6.51 2.85 21.30
CA MET A 72 -6.80 2.11 20.09
C MET A 72 -6.50 0.62 20.24
N LYS A 73 -7.31 -0.21 19.61
CA LYS A 73 -7.08 -1.66 19.48
C LYS A 73 -6.90 -1.99 18.01
N ILE A 74 -5.73 -2.48 17.68
CA ILE A 74 -5.33 -2.81 16.32
C ILE A 74 -5.15 -4.32 16.20
N VAL A 75 -5.74 -4.91 15.17
CA VAL A 75 -5.52 -6.30 14.77
C VAL A 75 -4.79 -6.26 13.43
N THR A 76 -3.61 -6.88 13.40
CA THR A 76 -2.75 -6.85 12.20
C THR A 76 -2.88 -8.09 11.34
N ASP A 77 -3.42 -9.19 11.88
CA ASP A 77 -3.52 -10.46 11.17
C ASP A 77 -4.74 -11.28 11.64
N ASP A 78 -5.85 -11.13 10.94
CA ASP A 78 -7.03 -11.98 11.04
C ASP A 78 -7.61 -12.27 9.63
N ASP A 79 -8.69 -13.02 9.57
CA ASP A 79 -9.29 -13.43 8.29
C ASP A 79 -9.71 -12.24 7.44
N ASP A 80 -10.29 -11.18 8.02
CA ASP A 80 -10.72 -9.98 7.28
C ASP A 80 -9.51 -9.20 6.75
N VAL A 81 -8.47 -9.03 7.58
CA VAL A 81 -7.22 -8.36 7.18
C VAL A 81 -6.51 -9.15 6.08
N ARG A 82 -6.41 -10.47 6.25
CA ARG A 82 -5.80 -11.37 5.25
C ARG A 82 -6.55 -11.31 3.92
N GLU A 83 -7.87 -11.41 3.94
CA GLU A 83 -8.68 -11.36 2.72
C GLU A 83 -8.57 -10.00 2.02
N ALA A 84 -8.60 -8.90 2.76
CA ALA A 84 -8.41 -7.56 2.20
C ALA A 84 -7.03 -7.43 1.52
N ARG A 85 -5.96 -7.91 2.16
CA ARG A 85 -4.61 -7.90 1.57
C ARG A 85 -4.49 -8.82 0.35
N LYS A 86 -5.16 -9.99 0.36
CA LYS A 86 -5.22 -10.88 -0.80
C LYS A 86 -5.83 -10.20 -2.02
N ILE A 87 -6.99 -9.57 -1.84
CA ILE A 87 -7.67 -8.83 -2.92
C ILE A 87 -6.75 -7.75 -3.50
N VAL A 88 -6.14 -6.95 -2.62
CA VAL A 88 -5.19 -5.90 -3.03
C VAL A 88 -4.02 -6.48 -3.81
N LEU A 89 -3.43 -7.56 -3.31
CA LEU A 89 -2.27 -8.19 -3.93
C LEU A 89 -2.60 -8.79 -5.29
N GLU A 90 -3.76 -9.41 -5.45
CA GLU A 90 -4.24 -9.89 -6.73
C GLU A 90 -4.47 -8.77 -7.75
N LEU A 91 -5.01 -7.62 -7.32
CA LEU A 91 -5.14 -6.43 -8.17
C LEU A 91 -3.77 -5.88 -8.60
N LEU A 92 -2.80 -5.85 -7.67
CA LEU A 92 -1.44 -5.42 -7.97
C LEU A 92 -0.73 -6.39 -8.92
N LEU A 93 -0.91 -7.71 -8.76
CA LEU A 93 -0.39 -8.72 -9.69
C LEU A 93 -1.00 -8.58 -11.09
N ALA A 94 -2.30 -8.32 -11.19
CA ALA A 94 -2.93 -8.05 -12.48
C ALA A 94 -2.37 -6.80 -13.15
N ARG A 95 -1.98 -5.79 -12.37
CA ARG A 95 -1.41 -4.54 -12.86
C ARG A 95 0.08 -4.65 -13.21
N ALA A 96 0.85 -5.38 -12.41
CA ALA A 96 2.31 -5.48 -12.49
C ALA A 96 2.77 -6.94 -12.40
N PRO A 97 2.42 -7.79 -13.39
CA PRO A 97 2.66 -9.23 -13.34
C PRO A 97 4.13 -9.64 -13.28
N ASP A 98 5.06 -8.77 -13.66
CA ASP A 98 6.50 -9.05 -13.68
C ASP A 98 7.22 -8.47 -12.44
N ALA A 99 6.50 -8.00 -11.43
CA ALA A 99 7.09 -7.45 -10.21
C ALA A 99 7.40 -8.58 -9.21
N GLU A 100 8.69 -8.90 -9.03
CA GLU A 100 9.17 -9.99 -8.16
C GLU A 100 8.64 -9.90 -6.74
N ILE A 101 8.66 -8.72 -6.13
CA ILE A 101 8.16 -8.47 -4.78
C ILE A 101 6.68 -8.87 -4.60
N LEU A 102 5.87 -8.75 -5.66
CA LEU A 102 4.47 -9.17 -5.60
C LEU A 102 4.34 -10.70 -5.59
N HIS A 103 5.21 -11.42 -6.30
CA HIS A 103 5.22 -12.88 -6.30
C HIS A 103 5.68 -13.44 -4.96
N GLU A 104 6.67 -12.81 -4.33
CA GLU A 104 7.11 -13.19 -2.97
C GLU A 104 5.97 -13.04 -1.95
N LEU A 105 5.29 -11.89 -1.98
CA LEU A 105 4.12 -11.66 -1.13
C LEU A 105 2.98 -12.61 -1.46
N ALA A 106 2.70 -12.85 -2.74
CA ALA A 106 1.64 -13.76 -3.18
C ALA A 106 1.84 -15.17 -2.62
N ALA A 107 3.06 -15.67 -2.63
CA ALA A 107 3.39 -16.97 -2.05
C ALA A 107 3.06 -17.02 -0.54
N ALA A 108 3.40 -15.96 0.22
CA ALA A 108 3.09 -15.86 1.65
C ALA A 108 1.57 -15.82 1.94
N TYR A 109 0.77 -15.32 1.00
CA TYR A 109 -0.69 -15.28 1.10
C TYR A 109 -1.40 -16.46 0.41
N GLY A 110 -0.66 -17.43 -0.13
CA GLY A 110 -1.21 -18.59 -0.82
C GLY A 110 -1.92 -18.24 -2.14
N ILE A 111 -1.46 -17.22 -2.84
CA ILE A 111 -2.00 -16.76 -4.13
C ILE A 111 -1.09 -17.32 -5.25
N GLU A 112 -1.59 -18.27 -6.01
CA GLU A 112 -0.89 -18.80 -7.18
C GLU A 112 -1.14 -17.95 -8.44
N LYS A 113 -2.34 -17.41 -8.56
CA LYS A 113 -2.75 -16.61 -9.72
C LYS A 113 -3.80 -15.59 -9.31
N SER A 114 -3.71 -14.38 -9.88
CA SER A 114 -4.74 -13.36 -9.68
C SER A 114 -6.08 -13.78 -10.30
N ARG A 115 -7.17 -13.58 -9.57
CA ARG A 115 -8.56 -13.71 -10.06
C ARG A 115 -8.93 -12.58 -11.02
N PHE A 116 -8.23 -11.46 -10.94
CA PHE A 116 -8.47 -10.29 -11.79
C PHE A 116 -7.63 -10.44 -13.05
N LEU A 117 -8.25 -10.83 -14.14
CA LEU A 117 -7.61 -10.75 -15.46
C LEU A 117 -7.28 -9.29 -15.74
N ALA A 118 -6.08 -9.05 -16.28
CA ALA A 118 -5.80 -7.74 -16.87
C ALA A 118 -6.95 -7.42 -17.83
N ALA A 119 -7.61 -6.28 -17.63
CA ALA A 119 -8.65 -5.85 -18.56
C ALA A 119 -8.08 -5.93 -19.98
N PRO A 120 -8.89 -6.37 -20.98
CA PRO A 120 -8.47 -6.29 -22.37
C PRO A 120 -7.91 -4.88 -22.59
N LYS A 121 -6.78 -4.76 -23.25
CA LYS A 121 -6.27 -3.42 -23.60
C LYS A 121 -7.43 -2.71 -24.28
N GLU A 122 -8.03 -1.73 -23.62
CA GLU A 122 -8.87 -0.77 -24.30
C GLU A 122 -7.98 -0.27 -25.42
N GLU A 123 -8.38 -0.47 -26.68
CA GLU A 123 -7.74 0.16 -27.81
C GLU A 123 -7.69 1.64 -27.44
N ALA A 124 -6.47 2.17 -27.34
CA ALA A 124 -6.29 3.57 -26.96
C ALA A 124 -7.20 4.40 -27.85
N ALA A 125 -8.01 5.28 -27.24
CA ALA A 125 -8.89 6.16 -27.98
C ALA A 125 -8.08 6.79 -29.13
N PRO A 126 -8.64 6.88 -30.35
CA PRO A 126 -7.91 7.36 -31.50
C PRO A 126 -7.28 8.72 -31.16
N VAL A 127 -5.95 8.77 -31.24
CA VAL A 127 -5.18 10.00 -31.03
C VAL A 127 -5.65 11.00 -32.10
N ALA A 128 -5.98 12.24 -31.69
CA ALA A 128 -6.42 13.27 -32.59
C ALA A 128 -5.40 13.45 -33.77
N GLU A 129 -5.88 13.56 -35.01
CA GLU A 129 -5.02 13.78 -36.15
C GLU A 129 -4.10 15.00 -35.92
N GLY A 130 -2.78 14.78 -36.04
CA GLY A 130 -1.77 15.83 -35.84
C GLY A 130 -1.19 15.95 -34.46
N ALA A 131 -1.58 15.09 -33.48
CA ALA A 131 -0.87 15.01 -32.21
C ALA A 131 0.54 14.41 -32.43
N PRO A 132 1.58 14.93 -31.77
CA PRO A 132 2.91 14.34 -31.85
C PRO A 132 2.85 12.88 -31.45
N GLU A 133 3.40 12.01 -32.31
CA GLU A 133 3.48 10.57 -32.05
C GLU A 133 4.48 10.35 -30.91
N PHE A 134 3.98 10.36 -29.67
CA PHE A 134 4.73 9.87 -28.52
C PHE A 134 4.54 8.35 -28.47
N GLU A 135 5.56 7.61 -28.84
CA GLU A 135 5.67 6.21 -28.45
C GLU A 135 5.75 6.16 -26.93
N LEU A 136 4.59 6.09 -26.28
CA LEU A 136 4.53 5.68 -24.89
C LEU A 136 4.98 4.22 -24.84
N GLU A 137 6.23 4.02 -24.46
CA GLU A 137 6.72 2.67 -24.13
C GLU A 137 5.66 1.95 -23.28
N ALA A 138 5.35 0.72 -23.65
CA ALA A 138 4.35 -0.09 -22.97
C ALA A 138 4.55 0.03 -21.45
N LYS A 139 3.49 0.40 -20.73
CA LYS A 139 3.52 0.64 -19.28
C LYS A 139 4.34 -0.45 -18.59
N PRO A 140 5.37 -0.10 -17.81
CA PRO A 140 6.27 -1.10 -17.26
C PRO A 140 5.46 -2.11 -16.44
N LYS A 141 5.51 -3.38 -16.84
CA LYS A 141 4.78 -4.49 -16.18
C LYS A 141 5.22 -4.75 -14.74
N LYS A 142 6.20 -4.01 -14.24
CA LYS A 142 6.69 -4.01 -12.85
C LYS A 142 6.18 -2.82 -12.02
N CYS A 143 5.49 -1.86 -12.62
CA CYS A 143 5.04 -0.65 -11.94
C CYS A 143 3.70 -0.84 -11.26
N ILE A 144 3.69 -0.77 -9.92
CA ILE A 144 2.51 -0.87 -9.06
C ILE A 144 1.81 0.47 -8.80
N LEU A 145 2.23 1.55 -9.45
CA LEU A 145 1.73 2.92 -9.24
C LEU A 145 1.80 3.41 -7.78
N CYS A 146 2.83 3.01 -7.05
CA CYS A 146 2.98 3.39 -5.63
C CYS A 146 3.34 4.87 -5.42
N GLY A 147 3.69 5.59 -6.46
CA GLY A 147 4.01 7.01 -6.41
C GLY A 147 5.37 7.36 -5.79
N SER A 148 6.18 6.38 -5.38
CA SER A 148 7.44 6.66 -4.69
C SER A 148 8.43 7.44 -5.53
N CYS A 149 8.49 7.18 -6.84
CA CYS A 149 9.43 7.87 -7.76
C CYS A 149 9.14 9.37 -7.86
N TYR A 150 7.87 9.75 -8.12
CA TYR A 150 7.53 11.18 -8.22
C TYR A 150 7.62 11.88 -6.86
N ARG A 151 7.24 11.21 -5.77
CA ARG A 151 7.30 11.77 -4.41
C ARG A 151 8.75 12.02 -3.95
N VAL A 152 9.68 11.14 -4.30
CA VAL A 152 11.11 11.41 -4.08
C VAL A 152 11.55 12.63 -4.87
N CYS A 153 11.17 12.71 -6.15
CA CYS A 153 11.48 13.85 -7.02
C CYS A 153 10.96 15.17 -6.46
N GLU A 154 9.72 15.16 -5.95
CA GLU A 154 9.07 16.34 -5.37
C GLU A 154 9.60 16.68 -3.97
N GLN A 155 9.54 15.72 -3.03
CA GLN A 155 9.72 15.98 -1.59
C GLN A 155 11.19 16.01 -1.16
N ARG A 156 12.08 15.32 -1.89
CA ARG A 156 13.51 15.20 -1.50
C ARG A 156 14.43 15.88 -2.46
N VAL A 157 14.24 15.71 -3.76
CA VAL A 157 15.09 16.30 -4.80
C VAL A 157 14.60 17.70 -5.17
N GLN A 158 13.31 17.98 -5.04
CA GLN A 158 12.65 19.24 -5.42
C GLN A 158 12.84 19.61 -6.89
N ALA A 159 13.05 18.62 -7.74
CA ALA A 159 13.28 18.82 -9.17
C ALA A 159 11.97 18.95 -9.96
N PHE A 160 10.87 18.36 -9.45
CA PHE A 160 9.54 18.35 -10.10
C PHE A 160 9.59 17.87 -11.57
N ALA A 161 10.58 17.00 -11.88
CA ALA A 161 10.80 16.52 -13.24
C ALA A 161 9.90 15.35 -13.63
N ILE A 162 9.25 14.71 -12.66
CA ILE A 162 8.32 13.60 -12.84
C ILE A 162 7.00 13.95 -12.15
N GLY A 163 5.89 13.68 -12.82
CA GLY A 163 4.53 13.81 -12.28
C GLY A 163 3.68 12.57 -12.55
N LEU A 164 2.48 12.54 -11.99
CA LEU A 164 1.43 11.56 -12.29
C LEU A 164 0.34 12.22 -13.11
#